data_58dc1423f9691a18a2767907cc5d9404
#
_entry.id   58dc1423f9691a18a2767907cc5d9404
#
_cell.length_a   1.000
_cell.length_b   1.000
_cell.length_c   1.000
_cell.angle_alpha   90.00
_cell.angle_beta   90.00
_cell.angle_gamma   90.00
#
_symmetry.space_group_name_H-M   'P 1'
#
loop_
_entity.id
_entity.type
_entity.pdbx_description
1 polymer ?
#
loop_
_entity_poly.entity_id
_entity_poly.type
_entity_poly.pdbx_seq_one_letter_code
_entity_poly.pdbx_strand_id
1 'polypeptide(L)'
;LTDGAKGMKGAIAKAEELAKEIENSFIPSQFDNPANPEAHFKTTGPEIWNDTDGNVDYFIAGVGTGGTLSGTGEYLKQQNKNIKVVAVEPATSPVISKGVAGPHKIQGIGAGFIPKNLHDVYDEVIPVENEDAFEYGKLISRKEGILVGISAGAALRAAVEIAKRPESKGKTIVVIFPDR
;
A
#
# COMPACT_ATOMS: atom_id res chain seq x y z
N LEU A 1 6.01 1.70 24.95
CA LEU A 1 6.87 1.76 23.74
C LEU A 1 7.70 0.49 23.64
N THR A 2 7.91 0.01 22.44
CA THR A 2 8.77 -1.12 22.13
C THR A 2 10.06 -0.65 21.47
N ASP A 3 11.11 -1.48 21.53
CA ASP A 3 12.36 -1.18 20.83
C ASP A 3 12.13 -1.11 19.32
N GLY A 4 12.60 -0.03 18.68
CA GLY A 4 12.47 0.20 17.24
C GLY A 4 13.09 -0.91 16.38
N ALA A 5 14.14 -1.57 16.87
CA ALA A 5 14.77 -2.71 16.18
C ALA A 5 13.84 -3.93 16.03
N LYS A 6 12.81 -4.05 16.88
CA LYS A 6 11.79 -5.11 16.80
C LYS A 6 10.71 -4.84 15.76
N GLY A 7 10.64 -3.62 15.22
CA GLY A 7 9.70 -3.23 14.21
C GLY A 7 8.23 -3.49 14.58
N MET A 8 7.40 -3.70 13.56
CA MET A 8 5.96 -3.96 13.75
C MET A 8 5.67 -5.27 14.51
N LYS A 9 6.48 -6.31 14.31
CA LYS A 9 6.34 -7.58 15.04
C LYS A 9 6.48 -7.39 16.54
N GLY A 10 7.41 -6.53 17.00
CA GLY A 10 7.58 -6.20 18.40
C GLY A 10 6.39 -5.44 18.98
N ALA A 11 5.80 -4.52 18.21
CA ALA A 11 4.61 -3.78 18.63
C ALA A 11 3.39 -4.71 18.77
N ILE A 12 3.17 -5.62 17.82
CA ILE A 12 2.08 -6.61 17.86
C ILE A 12 2.24 -7.52 19.09
N ALA A 13 3.43 -8.10 19.29
CA ALA A 13 3.68 -8.97 20.44
C ALA A 13 3.43 -8.26 21.79
N LYS A 14 3.81 -6.98 21.90
CA LYS A 14 3.53 -6.20 23.12
C LYS A 14 2.05 -5.89 23.31
N ALA A 15 1.32 -5.63 22.23
CA ALA A 15 -0.12 -5.44 22.29
C ALA A 15 -0.84 -6.71 22.77
N GLU A 16 -0.44 -7.87 22.24
CA GLU A 16 -0.98 -9.17 22.64
C GLU A 16 -0.67 -9.53 24.11
N GLU A 17 0.53 -9.18 24.60
CA GLU A 17 0.93 -9.31 26.00
C GLU A 17 0.00 -8.47 26.91
N LEU A 18 -0.15 -7.17 26.57
CA LEU A 18 -0.97 -6.25 27.34
C LEU A 18 -2.46 -6.64 27.33
N ALA A 19 -2.96 -7.17 26.23
CA ALA A 19 -4.34 -7.63 26.14
C ALA A 19 -4.65 -8.82 27.06
N LYS A 20 -3.63 -9.60 27.47
CA LYS A 20 -3.78 -10.68 28.46
C LYS A 20 -3.77 -10.15 29.90
N GLU A 21 -3.13 -9.00 30.12
CA GLU A 21 -2.98 -8.40 31.46
C GLU A 21 -4.12 -7.41 31.78
N ILE A 22 -4.66 -6.75 30.75
CA ILE A 22 -5.67 -5.69 30.92
C ILE A 22 -7.04 -6.26 30.57
N GLU A 23 -7.88 -6.43 31.60
CA GLU A 23 -9.26 -6.86 31.44
C GLU A 23 -10.06 -5.90 30.57
N ASN A 24 -11.01 -6.42 29.79
CA ASN A 24 -11.87 -5.66 28.87
C ASN A 24 -11.10 -4.83 27.82
N SER A 25 -9.86 -5.21 27.51
CA SER A 25 -9.08 -4.61 26.43
C SER A 25 -9.46 -5.18 25.07
N PHE A 26 -9.22 -4.39 24.00
CA PHE A 26 -9.51 -4.77 22.62
C PHE A 26 -8.37 -4.36 21.70
N ILE A 27 -7.92 -5.28 20.83
CA ILE A 27 -6.94 -5.00 19.79
C ILE A 27 -7.67 -4.94 18.45
N PRO A 28 -7.71 -3.80 17.73
CA PRO A 28 -8.37 -3.69 16.43
C PRO A 28 -7.74 -4.57 15.33
N SER A 29 -6.49 -5.00 15.52
CA SER A 29 -5.77 -5.97 14.65
C SER A 29 -5.75 -5.59 13.17
N GLN A 30 -5.26 -4.40 12.84
CA GLN A 30 -5.31 -3.83 11.48
C GLN A 30 -4.74 -4.72 10.38
N PHE A 31 -3.82 -5.65 10.71
CA PHE A 31 -3.22 -6.57 9.75
C PHE A 31 -4.08 -7.81 9.45
N ASP A 32 -5.02 -8.14 10.35
CA ASP A 32 -5.80 -9.38 10.32
C ASP A 32 -7.30 -9.14 10.26
N ASN A 33 -7.76 -7.97 10.72
CA ASN A 33 -9.20 -7.65 10.77
C ASN A 33 -9.75 -7.41 9.35
N PRO A 34 -10.70 -8.23 8.88
CA PRO A 34 -11.27 -8.10 7.54
C PRO A 34 -12.05 -6.80 7.33
N ALA A 35 -12.46 -6.11 8.39
CA ALA A 35 -13.09 -4.79 8.30
C ALA A 35 -12.19 -3.75 7.61
N ASN A 36 -10.86 -3.94 7.63
CA ASN A 36 -9.90 -3.07 6.95
C ASN A 36 -10.09 -3.14 5.41
N PRO A 37 -9.87 -4.26 4.71
CA PRO A 37 -10.13 -4.31 3.26
C PRO A 37 -11.60 -4.09 2.92
N GLU A 38 -12.54 -4.52 3.77
CA GLU A 38 -13.97 -4.30 3.55
C GLU A 38 -14.32 -2.80 3.49
N ALA A 39 -13.73 -1.97 4.34
CA ALA A 39 -13.92 -0.53 4.31
C ALA A 39 -13.50 0.06 2.95
N HIS A 40 -12.32 -0.31 2.46
CA HIS A 40 -11.84 0.14 1.14
C HIS A 40 -12.68 -0.40 -0.03
N PHE A 41 -13.18 -1.62 0.08
CA PHE A 41 -14.10 -2.18 -0.90
C PHE A 41 -15.41 -1.38 -0.97
N LYS A 42 -15.93 -0.93 0.19
CA LYS A 42 -17.21 -0.21 0.27
C LYS A 42 -17.09 1.30 0.00
N THR A 43 -15.91 1.88 0.13
CA THR A 43 -15.71 3.34 0.03
C THR A 43 -14.69 3.71 -1.03
N THR A 44 -13.40 3.46 -0.80
CA THR A 44 -12.30 3.88 -1.68
C THR A 44 -12.45 3.35 -3.11
N GLY A 45 -12.83 2.09 -3.28
CA GLY A 45 -13.07 1.49 -4.59
C GLY A 45 -14.18 2.19 -5.37
N PRO A 46 -15.41 2.33 -4.83
CA PRO A 46 -16.49 3.08 -5.43
C PRO A 46 -16.16 4.55 -5.72
N GLU A 47 -15.48 5.24 -4.80
CA GLU A 47 -15.05 6.63 -5.00
C GLU A 47 -14.13 6.75 -6.22
N ILE A 48 -13.08 5.95 -6.31
CA ILE A 48 -12.18 5.95 -7.46
C ILE A 48 -12.93 5.65 -8.77
N TRP A 49 -13.79 4.65 -8.75
CA TRP A 49 -14.58 4.27 -9.93
C TRP A 49 -15.47 5.40 -10.42
N ASN A 50 -16.18 6.06 -9.52
CA ASN A 50 -17.08 7.16 -9.83
C ASN A 50 -16.31 8.41 -10.26
N ASP A 51 -15.25 8.79 -9.57
CA ASP A 51 -14.45 9.98 -9.86
C ASP A 51 -13.69 9.90 -11.19
N THR A 52 -13.47 8.67 -11.69
CA THR A 52 -12.84 8.43 -12.99
C THR A 52 -13.81 8.07 -14.10
N ASP A 53 -15.15 8.13 -13.85
CA ASP A 53 -16.16 7.65 -14.77
C ASP A 53 -15.89 6.20 -15.26
N GLY A 54 -15.35 5.37 -14.38
CA GLY A 54 -14.94 3.99 -14.69
C GLY A 54 -13.71 3.85 -15.57
N ASN A 55 -13.02 4.93 -15.87
CA ASN A 55 -11.85 4.94 -16.74
C ASN A 55 -10.56 4.69 -15.92
N VAL A 56 -10.33 3.46 -15.51
CA VAL A 56 -9.15 3.01 -14.76
C VAL A 56 -8.51 1.84 -15.50
N ASP A 57 -7.24 1.95 -15.85
CA ASP A 57 -6.44 0.85 -16.42
C ASP A 57 -5.49 0.26 -15.38
N TYR A 58 -4.88 1.10 -14.54
CA TYR A 58 -3.97 0.69 -13.48
C TYR A 58 -4.39 1.29 -12.15
N PHE A 59 -4.33 0.49 -11.10
CA PHE A 59 -4.48 0.90 -9.71
C PHE A 59 -3.21 0.54 -8.93
N ILE A 60 -2.56 1.53 -8.31
CA ILE A 60 -1.27 1.37 -7.65
C ILE A 60 -1.37 1.81 -6.19
N ALA A 61 -0.94 0.96 -5.27
CA ALA A 61 -0.90 1.29 -3.85
C ALA A 61 0.27 0.61 -3.12
N GLY A 62 0.84 1.31 -2.14
CA GLY A 62 1.82 0.76 -1.22
C GLY A 62 1.18 -0.25 -0.26
N VAL A 63 1.90 -1.30 0.08
CA VAL A 63 1.41 -2.36 0.96
C VAL A 63 1.98 -2.21 2.38
N GLY A 64 1.14 -1.72 3.28
CA GLY A 64 1.35 -1.76 4.73
C GLY A 64 0.56 -2.91 5.35
N THR A 65 -0.72 -2.68 5.61
CA THR A 65 -1.66 -3.72 6.09
C THR A 65 -2.25 -4.58 4.96
N GLY A 66 -2.15 -4.11 3.72
CA GLY A 66 -2.76 -4.74 2.57
C GLY A 66 -4.21 -4.32 2.30
N GLY A 67 -4.88 -3.70 3.27
CA GLY A 67 -6.31 -3.40 3.19
C GLY A 67 -6.69 -2.50 2.01
N THR A 68 -5.95 -1.41 1.80
CA THR A 68 -6.20 -0.47 0.67
C THR A 68 -6.07 -1.18 -0.67
N LEU A 69 -4.96 -1.89 -0.88
CA LEU A 69 -4.70 -2.59 -2.15
C LEU A 69 -5.77 -3.66 -2.41
N SER A 70 -6.06 -4.49 -1.40
CA SER A 70 -6.98 -5.61 -1.52
C SER A 70 -8.42 -5.15 -1.72
N GLY A 71 -8.95 -4.36 -0.80
CA GLY A 71 -10.35 -3.94 -0.87
C GLY A 71 -10.67 -3.09 -2.11
N THR A 72 -9.82 -2.11 -2.42
CA THR A 72 -9.98 -1.28 -3.63
C THR A 72 -9.78 -2.11 -4.89
N GLY A 73 -8.73 -2.92 -4.94
CA GLY A 73 -8.41 -3.76 -6.10
C GLY A 73 -9.51 -4.77 -6.40
N GLU A 74 -10.08 -5.42 -5.40
CA GLU A 74 -11.22 -6.32 -5.55
C GLU A 74 -12.44 -5.62 -6.13
N TYR A 75 -12.80 -4.44 -5.58
CA TYR A 75 -13.90 -3.66 -6.12
C TYR A 75 -13.68 -3.28 -7.57
N LEU A 76 -12.52 -2.71 -7.90
CA LEU A 76 -12.21 -2.28 -9.27
C LEU A 76 -12.21 -3.45 -10.26
N LYS A 77 -11.65 -4.61 -9.87
CA LYS A 77 -11.68 -5.82 -10.71
C LYS A 77 -13.08 -6.43 -10.85
N GLN A 78 -13.99 -6.22 -9.90
CA GLN A 78 -15.40 -6.59 -10.09
C GLN A 78 -16.07 -5.73 -11.16
N GLN A 79 -15.71 -4.45 -11.26
CA GLN A 79 -16.21 -3.55 -12.29
C GLN A 79 -15.59 -3.85 -13.67
N ASN A 80 -14.27 -4.03 -13.71
CA ASN A 80 -13.54 -4.36 -14.92
C ASN A 80 -12.33 -5.25 -14.62
N LYS A 81 -12.40 -6.51 -15.03
CA LYS A 81 -11.37 -7.54 -14.82
C LYS A 81 -10.02 -7.23 -15.48
N ASN A 82 -10.00 -6.32 -16.46
CA ASN A 82 -8.78 -5.93 -17.17
C ASN A 82 -7.93 -4.91 -16.40
N ILE A 83 -8.46 -4.30 -15.34
CA ILE A 83 -7.72 -3.38 -14.51
C ILE A 83 -6.52 -4.09 -13.88
N LYS A 84 -5.34 -3.50 -14.03
CA LYS A 84 -4.11 -4.00 -13.43
C LYS A 84 -3.90 -3.40 -12.05
N VAL A 85 -3.81 -4.25 -11.05
CA VAL A 85 -3.55 -3.88 -9.66
C VAL A 85 -2.07 -4.08 -9.37
N VAL A 86 -1.38 -3.03 -8.92
CA VAL A 86 0.06 -3.02 -8.68
C VAL A 86 0.35 -2.75 -7.22
N ALA A 87 1.01 -3.71 -6.59
CA ALA A 87 1.49 -3.59 -5.22
C ALA A 87 2.86 -2.91 -5.19
N VAL A 88 3.10 -2.03 -4.23
CA VAL A 88 4.41 -1.41 -4.01
C VAL A 88 4.97 -1.83 -2.67
N GLU A 89 6.24 -2.28 -2.68
CA GLU A 89 6.97 -2.68 -1.47
C GLU A 89 8.38 -2.07 -1.45
N PRO A 90 9.05 -1.98 -0.27
CA PRO A 90 10.43 -1.52 -0.22
C PRO A 90 11.39 -2.54 -0.85
N ALA A 91 12.30 -2.08 -1.71
CA ALA A 91 13.28 -2.94 -2.39
C ALA A 91 14.24 -3.66 -1.42
N THR A 92 14.53 -3.05 -0.26
CA THR A 92 15.35 -3.66 0.79
C THR A 92 14.57 -4.58 1.73
N SER A 93 13.23 -4.65 1.57
CA SER A 93 12.34 -5.56 2.32
C SER A 93 11.28 -6.17 1.39
N PRO A 94 11.70 -6.89 0.33
CA PRO A 94 10.82 -7.41 -0.72
C PRO A 94 10.09 -8.68 -0.25
N VAL A 95 9.24 -8.54 0.77
CA VAL A 95 8.56 -9.68 1.40
C VAL A 95 7.53 -10.31 0.47
N ILE A 96 6.81 -9.48 -0.32
CA ILE A 96 5.74 -9.95 -1.20
C ILE A 96 6.36 -10.66 -2.41
N SER A 97 7.34 -10.04 -3.07
CA SER A 97 7.93 -10.58 -4.30
C SER A 97 8.99 -11.65 -4.07
N LYS A 98 9.74 -11.59 -2.94
CA LYS A 98 10.91 -12.46 -2.69
C LYS A 98 10.89 -13.22 -1.36
N GLY A 99 9.90 -12.96 -0.49
CA GLY A 99 9.84 -13.59 0.85
C GLY A 99 10.94 -13.13 1.83
N VAL A 100 11.62 -12.01 1.55
CA VAL A 100 12.76 -11.53 2.34
C VAL A 100 12.40 -10.23 3.05
N ALA A 101 12.46 -10.22 4.38
CA ALA A 101 12.31 -9.02 5.20
C ALA A 101 13.67 -8.37 5.46
N GLY A 102 13.72 -7.05 5.46
CA GLY A 102 14.91 -6.26 5.75
C GLY A 102 14.59 -4.86 6.28
N PRO A 103 15.57 -4.12 6.77
CA PRO A 103 15.39 -2.74 7.18
C PRO A 103 15.16 -1.83 5.97
N HIS A 104 14.25 -0.88 6.11
CA HIS A 104 13.98 0.15 5.11
C HIS A 104 13.57 1.47 5.76
N LYS A 105 13.52 2.55 4.96
CA LYS A 105 13.19 3.91 5.43
C LYS A 105 11.81 4.39 4.96
N ILE A 106 11.07 3.57 4.24
CA ILE A 106 9.75 3.93 3.69
C ILE A 106 8.68 3.64 4.75
N GLN A 107 8.45 4.58 5.66
CA GLN A 107 7.42 4.44 6.69
C GLN A 107 6.02 4.31 6.09
N GLY A 108 5.16 3.51 6.73
CA GLY A 108 3.78 3.27 6.32
C GLY A 108 3.57 2.03 5.46
N ILE A 109 4.62 1.48 4.83
CA ILE A 109 4.58 0.23 4.07
C ILE A 109 5.67 -0.75 4.53
N GLY A 110 5.64 -1.98 4.04
CA GLY A 110 6.71 -2.95 4.31
C GLY A 110 6.78 -3.40 5.77
N ALA A 111 5.74 -4.00 6.31
CA ALA A 111 5.67 -4.46 7.71
C ALA A 111 6.67 -5.58 8.10
N GLY A 112 7.41 -6.13 7.13
CA GLY A 112 8.38 -7.22 7.33
C GLY A 112 7.73 -8.61 7.38
N PHE A 113 6.46 -8.72 7.01
CA PHE A 113 5.70 -9.97 6.86
C PHE A 113 4.54 -9.74 5.88
N ILE A 114 3.96 -10.83 5.35
CA ILE A 114 2.76 -10.76 4.51
C ILE A 114 1.54 -10.69 5.44
N PRO A 115 0.76 -9.57 5.43
CA PRO A 115 -0.44 -9.45 6.26
C PRO A 115 -1.58 -10.32 5.72
N LYS A 116 -2.48 -10.79 6.59
CA LYS A 116 -3.66 -11.55 6.18
C LYS A 116 -4.63 -10.75 5.30
N ASN A 117 -4.64 -9.43 5.49
CA ASN A 117 -5.45 -8.52 4.69
C ASN A 117 -4.88 -8.22 3.30
N LEU A 118 -3.72 -8.78 2.95
CA LEU A 118 -3.22 -8.77 1.57
C LEU A 118 -3.79 -9.98 0.82
N HIS A 119 -4.80 -9.73 -0.01
CA HIS A 119 -5.44 -10.74 -0.84
C HIS A 119 -4.69 -10.91 -2.17
N ASP A 120 -4.89 -12.03 -2.84
CA ASP A 120 -4.30 -12.34 -4.15
C ASP A 120 -5.07 -11.61 -5.29
N VAL A 121 -5.04 -10.29 -5.26
CA VAL A 121 -5.75 -9.40 -6.20
C VAL A 121 -4.81 -8.64 -7.11
N TYR A 122 -3.52 -8.55 -6.77
CA TYR A 122 -2.53 -7.81 -7.53
C TYR A 122 -1.95 -8.63 -8.69
N ASP A 123 -1.68 -7.94 -9.80
CA ASP A 123 -1.08 -8.52 -11.01
C ASP A 123 0.44 -8.40 -11.01
N GLU A 124 0.97 -7.40 -10.30
CA GLU A 124 2.39 -7.07 -10.29
C GLU A 124 2.81 -6.50 -8.92
N VAL A 125 4.08 -6.71 -8.57
CA VAL A 125 4.72 -6.12 -7.39
C VAL A 125 5.94 -5.32 -7.85
N ILE A 126 5.99 -4.03 -7.51
CA ILE A 126 7.12 -3.15 -7.81
C ILE A 126 7.87 -2.83 -6.53
N PRO A 127 9.11 -3.32 -6.37
CA PRO A 127 9.99 -2.91 -5.29
C PRO A 127 10.58 -1.53 -5.57
N VAL A 128 10.54 -0.63 -4.57
CA VAL A 128 11.05 0.75 -4.69
C VAL A 128 12.17 0.99 -3.68
N GLU A 129 13.26 1.60 -4.14
CA GLU A 129 14.40 1.97 -3.31
C GLU A 129 14.05 3.14 -2.36
N ASN A 130 14.72 3.19 -1.19
CA ASN A 130 14.49 4.26 -0.22
C ASN A 130 14.73 5.64 -0.82
N GLU A 131 15.81 5.79 -1.56
CA GLU A 131 16.25 7.04 -2.18
C GLU A 131 15.21 7.52 -3.21
N ASP A 132 14.68 6.62 -4.03
CA ASP A 132 13.63 6.92 -5.01
C ASP A 132 12.35 7.40 -4.32
N ALA A 133 11.95 6.77 -3.22
CA ALA A 133 10.77 7.19 -2.46
C ALA A 133 10.90 8.64 -1.95
N PHE A 134 12.07 9.01 -1.43
CA PHE A 134 12.36 10.39 -1.01
C PHE A 134 12.40 11.36 -2.18
N GLU A 135 13.03 10.98 -3.29
CA GLU A 135 13.16 11.84 -4.47
C GLU A 135 11.79 12.14 -5.09
N TYR A 136 10.98 11.13 -5.31
CA TYR A 136 9.66 11.28 -5.95
C TYR A 136 8.65 12.02 -5.05
N GLY A 137 8.72 11.85 -3.73
CA GLY A 137 7.95 12.66 -2.80
C GLY A 137 8.29 14.16 -2.87
N LYS A 138 9.59 14.50 -2.98
CA LYS A 138 10.02 15.88 -3.20
C LYS A 138 9.68 16.39 -4.61
N LEU A 139 9.77 15.52 -5.60
CA LEU A 139 9.51 15.86 -7.00
C LEU A 139 8.06 16.32 -7.20
N ILE A 140 7.09 15.56 -6.70
CA ILE A 140 5.67 15.92 -6.86
C ILE A 140 5.34 17.21 -6.12
N SER A 141 5.93 17.43 -4.94
CA SER A 141 5.75 18.68 -4.21
C SER A 141 6.24 19.89 -5.00
N ARG A 142 7.39 19.75 -5.70
CA ARG A 142 7.99 20.84 -6.49
C ARG A 142 7.30 21.05 -7.83
N LYS A 143 6.79 19.98 -8.47
CA LYS A 143 6.21 20.04 -9.82
C LYS A 143 4.72 20.33 -9.82
N GLU A 144 4.00 19.74 -8.87
CA GLU A 144 2.52 19.78 -8.83
C GLU A 144 1.98 20.50 -7.58
N GLY A 145 2.85 20.90 -6.63
CA GLY A 145 2.43 21.55 -5.39
C GLY A 145 1.72 20.62 -4.39
N ILE A 146 1.83 19.31 -4.57
CA ILE A 146 1.18 18.31 -3.72
C ILE A 146 2.18 17.84 -2.66
N LEU A 147 1.95 18.20 -1.39
CA LEU A 147 2.75 17.67 -0.28
C LEU A 147 2.33 16.24 0.04
N VAL A 148 3.31 15.35 0.11
CA VAL A 148 3.08 13.92 0.39
C VAL A 148 4.18 13.35 1.27
N GLY A 149 3.90 12.25 1.96
CA GLY A 149 4.88 11.50 2.72
C GLY A 149 5.72 10.54 1.85
N ILE A 150 6.61 9.81 2.52
CA ILE A 150 7.60 8.95 1.85
C ILE A 150 6.92 7.78 1.12
N SER A 151 5.89 7.17 1.71
CA SER A 151 5.17 6.04 1.09
C SER A 151 4.41 6.45 -0.16
N ALA A 152 3.87 7.68 -0.21
CA ALA A 152 3.29 8.26 -1.41
C ALA A 152 4.36 8.49 -2.50
N GLY A 153 5.57 8.91 -2.13
CA GLY A 153 6.70 9.00 -3.05
C GLY A 153 7.09 7.66 -3.67
N ALA A 154 7.06 6.58 -2.87
CA ALA A 154 7.26 5.22 -3.39
C ALA A 154 6.16 4.81 -4.37
N ALA A 155 4.90 5.05 -4.05
CA ALA A 155 3.77 4.76 -4.94
C ALA A 155 3.87 5.56 -6.26
N LEU A 156 4.23 6.85 -6.17
CA LEU A 156 4.47 7.69 -7.35
C LEU A 156 5.61 7.17 -8.22
N ARG A 157 6.73 6.71 -7.61
CA ARG A 157 7.85 6.13 -8.37
C ARG A 157 7.40 4.93 -9.18
N ALA A 158 6.61 4.03 -8.58
CA ALA A 158 6.03 2.90 -9.29
C ALA A 158 5.07 3.34 -10.41
N ALA A 159 4.21 4.34 -10.15
CA ALA A 159 3.30 4.89 -11.16
C ALA A 159 4.05 5.48 -12.37
N VAL A 160 5.14 6.21 -12.14
CA VAL A 160 5.99 6.76 -13.21
C VAL A 160 6.67 5.66 -14.00
N GLU A 161 7.08 4.56 -13.35
CA GLU A 161 7.64 3.40 -14.04
C GLU A 161 6.60 2.76 -14.98
N ILE A 162 5.38 2.53 -14.50
CA ILE A 162 4.27 2.03 -15.32
C ILE A 162 3.96 3.00 -16.47
N ALA A 163 3.87 4.30 -16.19
CA ALA A 163 3.53 5.32 -17.20
C ALA A 163 4.54 5.41 -18.36
N LYS A 164 5.80 5.06 -18.11
CA LYS A 164 6.85 5.05 -19.14
C LYS A 164 6.80 3.83 -20.07
N ARG A 165 6.01 2.82 -19.76
CA ARG A 165 5.89 1.62 -20.58
C ARG A 165 5.12 1.94 -21.86
N PRO A 166 5.54 1.41 -23.02
CA PRO A 166 4.86 1.65 -24.31
C PRO A 166 3.36 1.30 -24.27
N GLU A 167 3.00 0.21 -23.60
CA GLU A 167 1.63 -0.27 -23.44
C GLU A 167 0.75 0.64 -22.56
N SER A 168 1.37 1.51 -21.78
CA SER A 168 0.66 2.47 -20.92
C SER A 168 0.27 3.76 -21.63
N LYS A 169 0.61 3.91 -22.92
CA LYS A 169 0.25 5.10 -23.67
C LYS A 169 -1.27 5.27 -23.77
N GLY A 170 -1.79 6.39 -23.29
CA GLY A 170 -3.23 6.69 -23.27
C GLY A 170 -4.02 5.98 -22.18
N LYS A 171 -3.32 5.33 -21.23
CA LYS A 171 -3.90 4.63 -20.10
C LYS A 171 -4.10 5.55 -18.90
N THR A 172 -5.15 5.29 -18.13
CA THR A 172 -5.43 5.97 -16.87
C THR A 172 -4.79 5.20 -15.72
N ILE A 173 -3.90 5.86 -15.00
CA ILE A 173 -3.17 5.28 -13.85
C ILE A 173 -3.60 5.99 -12.58
N VAL A 174 -4.26 5.25 -11.69
CA VAL A 174 -4.66 5.75 -10.37
C VAL A 174 -3.62 5.30 -9.34
N VAL A 175 -3.13 6.24 -8.56
CA VAL A 175 -2.14 5.98 -7.50
C VAL A 175 -2.62 6.54 -6.17
N ILE A 176 -2.46 5.77 -5.11
CA ILE A 176 -2.83 6.19 -3.75
C ILE A 176 -1.66 6.93 -3.09
N PHE A 177 -1.94 8.15 -2.61
CA PHE A 177 -1.09 8.90 -1.70
C PHE A 177 -1.71 8.87 -0.30
N PRO A 178 -1.23 7.98 0.58
CA PRO A 178 -1.91 7.71 1.85
C PRO A 178 -1.66 8.77 2.92
N ASP A 179 -0.69 9.64 2.70
CA ASP A 179 -0.19 10.62 3.67
C ASP A 179 0.20 11.95 2.99
N ARG A 180 0.20 13.01 3.77
CA ARG A 180 0.63 14.38 3.41
C ARG A 180 1.49 14.98 4.53
#